data_48701892a144566da917fb74957f9a04
#
_entry.id   48701892a144566da917fb74957f9a04
#
_cell.length_a   1.000
_cell.length_b   1.000
_cell.length_c   1.000
_cell.angle_alpha   90.00
_cell.angle_beta   90.00
_cell.angle_gamma   90.00
#
_symmetry.space_group_name_H-M   'P 1'
#
loop_
_entity.id
_entity.type
_entity.pdbx_description
1 polymer ?
#
loop_
_entity_poly.entity_id
_entity_poly.type
_entity_poly.pdbx_seq_one_letter_code
_entity_poly.pdbx_strand_id
1 'polypeptide(L)'
;MFYRINLQYLPSVRLADSVVIEPPYVHRRRKADEYIVYLIKKGVMYLEENGETVTLQPGDMYVLDPRYIHVGVKASWCEYFYVHFRHPDMEPLEEETEKGLQKLLLENRQASVQSDIFSYEKCEGQNLYLPKSYHIHDYSSLVKVTELE
;
A
#
# COMPACT_ATOMS: atom_id res chain seq x y z
N MET A 1 -1.28 5.21 -10.43
CA MET A 1 -1.80 3.82 -10.36
C MET A 1 -2.49 3.60 -9.03
N PHE A 2 -3.63 2.93 -9.04
CA PHE A 2 -4.41 2.53 -7.86
C PHE A 2 -4.74 1.05 -7.93
N TYR A 3 -5.07 0.46 -6.79
CA TYR A 3 -5.67 -0.86 -6.69
C TYR A 3 -7.11 -0.74 -6.24
N ARG A 4 -8.02 -1.43 -6.91
CA ARG A 4 -9.37 -1.65 -6.43
C ARG A 4 -9.36 -2.90 -5.55
N ILE A 5 -9.94 -2.79 -4.36
CA ILE A 5 -10.04 -3.87 -3.38
C ILE A 5 -11.52 -4.03 -3.03
N ASN A 6 -12.09 -5.19 -3.28
CA ASN A 6 -13.47 -5.48 -2.93
C ASN A 6 -13.59 -5.78 -1.42
N LEU A 7 -14.32 -4.92 -0.70
CA LEU A 7 -14.46 -5.00 0.76
C LEU A 7 -15.33 -6.15 1.27
N GLN A 8 -15.97 -6.92 0.37
CA GLN A 8 -16.65 -8.15 0.74
C GLN A 8 -15.70 -9.24 1.26
N TYR A 9 -14.43 -9.16 0.86
CA TYR A 9 -13.41 -10.13 1.24
C TYR A 9 -12.40 -9.48 2.18
N LEU A 10 -11.95 -10.24 3.17
CA LEU A 10 -10.88 -9.79 4.06
C LEU A 10 -9.52 -10.18 3.48
N PRO A 11 -8.50 -9.33 3.64
CA PRO A 11 -7.13 -9.70 3.31
C PRO A 11 -6.63 -10.81 4.23
N SER A 12 -5.83 -11.71 3.68
CA SER A 12 -5.06 -12.67 4.46
C SER A 12 -3.67 -12.10 4.71
N VAL A 13 -3.43 -11.63 5.92
CA VAL A 13 -2.12 -11.11 6.35
C VAL A 13 -1.24 -12.28 6.78
N ARG A 14 -0.08 -12.43 6.13
CA ARG A 14 0.91 -13.45 6.47
C ARG A 14 1.94 -12.94 7.47
N LEU A 15 2.38 -11.70 7.31
CA LEU A 15 3.45 -11.12 8.10
C LEU A 15 3.27 -9.60 8.16
N ALA A 16 3.38 -9.05 9.36
CA ALA A 16 3.45 -7.62 9.59
C ALA A 16 4.52 -7.37 10.65
N ASP A 17 5.46 -6.47 10.38
CA ASP A 17 6.55 -6.18 11.31
C ASP A 17 7.20 -4.84 10.96
N SER A 18 8.16 -4.43 11.78
CA SER A 18 9.05 -3.31 11.50
C SER A 18 10.48 -3.78 11.41
N VAL A 19 11.28 -3.11 10.60
CA VAL A 19 12.70 -3.44 10.43
C VAL A 19 13.54 -2.19 10.33
N VAL A 20 14.73 -2.26 10.90
CA VAL A 20 15.80 -1.30 10.71
C VAL A 20 16.85 -1.93 9.81
N ILE A 21 17.10 -1.29 8.68
CA ILE A 21 18.15 -1.71 7.73
C ILE A 21 19.33 -0.76 7.86
N GLU A 22 20.50 -1.33 8.17
CA GLU A 22 21.75 -0.59 8.26
C GLU A 22 22.65 -0.86 7.06
N PRO A 23 23.35 0.15 6.52
CA PRO A 23 24.32 -0.04 5.45
C PRO A 23 25.43 -1.04 5.84
N PRO A 24 25.99 -1.82 4.90
CA PRO A 24 25.82 -1.69 3.44
C PRO A 24 24.70 -2.55 2.83
N TYR A 25 23.56 -2.65 3.41
CA TYR A 25 22.48 -3.49 2.92
C TYR A 25 21.83 -2.91 1.65
N VAL A 26 21.65 -3.78 0.64
CA VAL A 26 20.84 -3.53 -0.55
C VAL A 26 19.72 -4.56 -0.58
N HIS A 27 18.49 -4.11 -0.77
CA HIS A 27 17.32 -4.98 -0.82
C HIS A 27 17.49 -6.06 -1.91
N ARG A 28 17.34 -7.33 -1.53
CA ARG A 28 17.58 -8.45 -2.46
C ARG A 28 16.55 -8.47 -3.60
N ARG A 29 17.02 -8.81 -4.79
CA ARG A 29 16.15 -9.08 -5.94
C ARG A 29 15.25 -10.27 -5.64
N ARG A 30 13.93 -10.04 -5.73
CA ARG A 30 12.94 -11.11 -5.53
C ARG A 30 11.63 -10.78 -6.23
N LYS A 31 10.85 -11.85 -6.48
CA LYS A 31 9.43 -11.76 -6.83
C LYS A 31 8.66 -12.32 -5.65
N ALA A 32 7.81 -11.51 -5.05
CA ALA A 32 6.85 -11.98 -4.06
C ALA A 32 5.62 -12.59 -4.77
N ASP A 33 4.92 -13.48 -4.09
CA ASP A 33 3.64 -14.04 -4.54
C ASP A 33 2.45 -13.41 -3.79
N GLU A 34 2.69 -12.27 -3.17
CA GLU A 34 1.78 -11.49 -2.35
C GLU A 34 2.07 -9.99 -2.47
N TYR A 35 1.10 -9.16 -2.18
CA TYR A 35 1.30 -7.72 -2.05
C TYR A 35 2.12 -7.42 -0.80
N ILE A 36 3.00 -6.40 -0.89
CA ILE A 36 3.76 -5.93 0.26
C ILE A 36 3.58 -4.42 0.35
N VAL A 37 3.02 -3.95 1.45
CA VAL A 37 2.99 -2.51 1.75
C VAL A 37 4.21 -2.16 2.55
N TYR A 38 4.95 -1.14 2.11
CA TYR A 38 5.99 -0.47 2.88
C TYR A 38 5.49 0.87 3.37
N LEU A 39 5.88 1.24 4.59
CA LEU A 39 5.67 2.55 5.17
C LEU A 39 6.99 3.00 5.80
N ILE A 40 7.61 4.00 5.20
CA ILE A 40 8.93 4.47 5.63
C ILE A 40 8.79 5.36 6.86
N LYS A 41 9.49 4.99 7.91
CA LYS A 41 9.51 5.71 9.18
C LYS A 41 10.70 6.66 9.28
N LYS A 42 11.88 6.20 8.87
CA LYS A 42 13.12 7.00 8.88
C LYS A 42 14.07 6.57 7.76
N GLY A 43 14.99 7.45 7.40
CA GLY A 43 15.99 7.18 6.37
C GLY A 43 15.42 7.17 4.96
N VAL A 44 16.05 6.45 4.03
CA VAL A 44 15.66 6.40 2.61
C VAL A 44 15.81 4.99 2.09
N MET A 45 14.84 4.53 1.30
CA MET A 45 14.90 3.26 0.58
C MET A 45 14.92 3.49 -0.94
N TYR A 46 15.83 2.82 -1.63
CA TYR A 46 15.95 2.87 -3.09
C TYR A 46 15.57 1.53 -3.68
N LEU A 47 14.45 1.49 -4.41
CA LEU A 47 13.92 0.28 -5.04
C LEU A 47 13.77 0.47 -6.55
N GLU A 48 13.84 -0.63 -7.26
CA GLU A 48 13.36 -0.76 -8.64
C GLU A 48 12.27 -1.82 -8.67
N GLU A 49 11.16 -1.51 -9.31
CA GLU A 49 10.07 -2.43 -9.60
C GLU A 49 9.58 -2.20 -11.02
N ASN A 50 9.44 -3.26 -11.80
CA ASN A 50 9.02 -3.21 -13.21
C ASN A 50 9.86 -2.24 -14.08
N GLY A 51 11.15 -2.10 -13.79
CA GLY A 51 12.06 -1.21 -14.51
C GLY A 51 11.99 0.27 -14.11
N GLU A 52 11.13 0.61 -13.15
CA GLU A 52 11.03 1.96 -12.61
C GLU A 52 11.73 2.07 -11.25
N THR A 53 12.59 3.06 -11.12
CA THR A 53 13.29 3.33 -9.85
C THR A 53 12.43 4.25 -8.98
N VAL A 54 12.24 3.84 -7.73
CA VAL A 54 11.49 4.57 -6.72
C VAL A 54 12.41 4.90 -5.54
N THR A 55 12.35 6.15 -5.10
CA THR A 55 13.01 6.60 -3.87
C THR A 55 11.94 6.88 -2.83
N LEU A 56 11.97 6.13 -1.73
CA LEU A 56 11.00 6.23 -0.65
C LEU A 56 11.63 6.94 0.54
N GLN A 57 10.93 7.95 1.07
CA GLN A 57 11.33 8.80 2.18
C GLN A 57 10.36 8.65 3.37
N PRO A 58 10.70 9.18 4.57
CA PRO A 58 9.80 9.12 5.72
C PRO A 58 8.40 9.68 5.39
N GLY A 59 7.36 8.92 5.73
CA GLY A 59 5.97 9.20 5.39
C GLY A 59 5.50 8.60 4.07
N ASP A 60 6.40 8.05 3.24
CA ASP A 60 6.01 7.37 2.02
C ASP A 60 5.47 5.96 2.31
N MET A 61 4.28 5.70 1.79
CA MET A 61 3.70 4.38 1.64
C MET A 61 3.91 3.91 0.19
N TYR A 62 4.30 2.66 0.01
CA TYR A 62 4.45 2.04 -1.30
C TYR A 62 3.96 0.60 -1.29
N VAL A 63 3.21 0.23 -2.33
CA VAL A 63 2.69 -1.13 -2.52
C VAL A 63 3.51 -1.85 -3.58
N LEU A 64 4.25 -2.88 -3.18
CA LEU A 64 4.90 -3.81 -4.10
C LEU A 64 3.87 -4.79 -4.66
N ASP A 65 3.89 -4.96 -5.96
CA ASP A 65 2.94 -5.76 -6.71
C ASP A 65 3.52 -7.17 -7.00
N PRO A 66 2.81 -8.26 -6.68
CA PRO A 66 3.28 -9.62 -6.92
C PRO A 66 3.50 -9.95 -8.41
N ARG A 67 2.95 -9.16 -9.32
CA ARG A 67 3.18 -9.33 -10.76
C ARG A 67 4.63 -9.02 -11.15
N TYR A 68 5.33 -8.18 -10.40
CA TYR A 68 6.64 -7.64 -10.76
C TYR A 68 7.75 -8.16 -9.85
N ILE A 69 8.98 -8.09 -10.38
CA ILE A 69 10.20 -8.28 -9.60
C ILE A 69 10.57 -6.92 -8.99
N HIS A 70 11.01 -6.93 -7.75
CA HIS A 70 11.59 -5.77 -7.10
C HIS A 70 13.01 -6.04 -6.60
N VAL A 71 13.83 -5.00 -6.54
CA VAL A 71 15.22 -5.06 -6.13
C VAL A 71 15.67 -3.72 -5.54
N GLY A 72 16.54 -3.75 -4.55
CA GLY A 72 17.24 -2.56 -4.10
C GLY A 72 18.29 -2.13 -5.12
N VAL A 73 18.37 -0.85 -5.41
CA VAL A 73 19.33 -0.30 -6.40
C VAL A 73 20.53 0.38 -5.77
N LYS A 74 20.43 0.71 -4.48
CA LYS A 74 21.48 1.39 -3.73
C LYS A 74 21.44 1.01 -2.25
N ALA A 75 22.62 0.84 -1.65
CA ALA A 75 22.73 0.64 -0.20
C ALA A 75 22.28 1.90 0.54
N SER A 76 21.45 1.72 1.56
CA SER A 76 20.92 2.82 2.36
C SER A 76 20.56 2.33 3.76
N TRP A 77 20.42 3.28 4.67
CA TRP A 77 19.81 3.06 5.97
C TRP A 77 18.35 3.48 5.92
N CYS A 78 17.46 2.65 6.44
CA CYS A 78 16.06 3.01 6.65
C CYS A 78 15.41 2.18 7.75
N GLU A 79 14.41 2.76 8.38
CA GLU A 79 13.48 2.12 9.30
C GLU A 79 12.09 2.17 8.67
N TYR A 80 11.41 1.03 8.54
CA TYR A 80 10.11 0.97 7.90
C TYR A 80 9.24 -0.14 8.49
N PHE A 81 7.93 0.03 8.36
CA PHE A 81 6.94 -1.01 8.57
C PHE A 81 6.65 -1.72 7.26
N TYR A 82 6.29 -3.00 7.35
CA TYR A 82 5.84 -3.75 6.20
C TYR A 82 4.72 -4.72 6.55
N VAL A 83 3.82 -4.92 5.59
CA VAL A 83 2.73 -5.87 5.67
C VAL A 83 2.70 -6.70 4.41
N HIS A 84 2.84 -8.01 4.56
CA HIS A 84 2.65 -9.00 3.50
C HIS A 84 1.24 -9.54 3.55
N PHE A 85 0.50 -9.40 2.46
CA PHE A 85 -0.89 -9.85 2.42
C PHE A 85 -1.31 -10.34 1.03
N ARG A 86 -2.35 -11.17 1.01
CA ARG A 86 -3.09 -11.57 -0.18
C ARG A 86 -4.52 -11.10 -0.05
N HIS A 87 -5.13 -10.80 -1.18
CA HIS A 87 -6.54 -10.47 -1.26
C HIS A 87 -7.15 -11.16 -2.48
N PRO A 88 -8.31 -11.86 -2.35
CA PRO A 88 -8.88 -12.64 -3.45
C PRO A 88 -9.44 -11.78 -4.59
N ASP A 89 -9.79 -10.53 -4.31
CA ASP A 89 -10.35 -9.59 -5.29
C ASP A 89 -9.70 -8.21 -5.11
N MET A 90 -8.40 -8.13 -5.42
CA MET A 90 -7.61 -6.91 -5.53
C MET A 90 -6.99 -6.86 -6.91
N GLU A 91 -7.29 -5.79 -7.65
CA GLU A 91 -6.79 -5.62 -9.01
C GLU A 91 -6.30 -4.18 -9.26
N PRO A 92 -5.29 -4.02 -10.13
CA PRO A 92 -4.78 -2.71 -10.48
C PRO A 92 -5.72 -1.96 -11.43
N LEU A 93 -5.80 -0.66 -11.24
CA LEU A 93 -6.45 0.30 -12.14
C LEU A 93 -5.35 1.07 -12.89
N GLU A 94 -4.89 0.54 -14.03
CA GLU A 94 -3.76 1.11 -14.76
C GLU A 94 -4.17 2.22 -15.73
N GLU A 95 -5.37 2.16 -16.26
CA GLU A 95 -5.86 3.03 -17.34
C GLU A 95 -6.79 4.15 -16.86
N GLU A 96 -7.02 4.28 -15.55
CA GLU A 96 -7.93 5.31 -15.05
C GLU A 96 -7.33 6.72 -15.18
N THR A 97 -8.07 7.59 -15.83
CA THR A 97 -7.77 9.01 -15.84
C THR A 97 -8.02 9.61 -14.46
N GLU A 98 -7.36 10.74 -14.15
CA GLU A 98 -7.59 11.46 -12.89
C GLU A 98 -9.10 11.76 -12.67
N LYS A 99 -9.81 12.18 -13.71
CA LYS A 99 -11.26 12.43 -13.64
C LYS A 99 -12.07 11.15 -13.42
N GLY A 100 -11.70 10.05 -14.07
CA GLY A 100 -12.33 8.75 -13.87
C GLY A 100 -12.19 8.28 -12.43
N LEU A 101 -10.97 8.39 -11.88
CA LEU A 101 -10.69 8.04 -10.49
C LEU A 101 -11.46 8.93 -9.51
N GLN A 102 -11.50 10.24 -9.71
CA GLN A 102 -12.27 11.17 -8.87
C GLN A 102 -13.76 10.78 -8.85
N LYS A 103 -14.32 10.40 -10.01
CA LYS A 103 -15.70 9.93 -10.11
C LYS A 103 -15.91 8.65 -9.30
N LEU A 104 -15.04 7.65 -9.48
CA LEU A 104 -15.10 6.39 -8.73
C LEU A 104 -15.02 6.61 -7.21
N LEU A 105 -14.12 7.46 -6.75
CA LEU A 105 -13.97 7.80 -5.33
C LEU A 105 -15.21 8.50 -4.79
N LEU A 106 -15.83 9.40 -5.57
CA LEU A 106 -17.05 10.09 -5.18
C LEU A 106 -18.24 9.12 -5.08
N GLU A 107 -18.41 8.25 -6.07
CA GLU A 107 -19.45 7.21 -6.08
C GLU A 107 -19.31 6.26 -4.89
N ASN A 108 -18.10 5.80 -4.62
CA ASN A 108 -17.78 4.94 -3.47
C ASN A 108 -18.10 5.63 -2.14
N ARG A 109 -17.75 6.90 -2.00
CA ARG A 109 -18.08 7.70 -0.81
C ARG A 109 -19.58 7.88 -0.63
N GLN A 110 -20.31 8.15 -1.70
CA GLN A 110 -21.77 8.28 -1.65
C GLN A 110 -22.43 6.97 -1.25
N ALA A 111 -21.98 5.84 -1.80
CA ALA A 111 -22.48 4.52 -1.42
C ALA A 111 -22.24 4.20 0.05
N SER A 112 -21.05 4.54 0.58
CA SER A 112 -20.72 4.30 1.99
C SER A 112 -21.53 5.18 2.97
N VAL A 113 -21.87 6.41 2.60
CA VAL A 113 -22.71 7.31 3.43
C VAL A 113 -24.18 6.88 3.43
N GLN A 114 -24.65 6.27 2.33
CA GLN A 114 -26.04 5.79 2.22
C GLN A 114 -26.24 4.40 2.83
N SER A 115 -25.18 3.68 3.16
CA SER A 115 -25.28 2.37 3.79
C SER A 115 -25.71 2.53 5.26
N ASP A 116 -26.70 1.74 5.66
CA ASP A 116 -27.07 1.59 7.07
C ASP A 116 -25.94 0.83 7.78
N ILE A 117 -25.31 1.47 8.77
CA ILE A 117 -24.22 0.88 9.56
C ILE A 117 -24.59 -0.41 10.28
N PHE A 118 -25.88 -0.69 10.42
CA PHE A 118 -26.43 -1.91 11.04
C PHE A 118 -26.82 -3.00 10.03
N SER A 119 -26.70 -2.74 8.74
CA SER A 119 -27.08 -3.67 7.68
C SER A 119 -25.83 -4.32 7.10
N TYR A 120 -25.52 -5.55 7.53
CA TYR A 120 -24.44 -6.38 6.95
C TYR A 120 -24.63 -6.72 5.47
N GLU A 121 -25.87 -6.60 4.96
CA GLU A 121 -26.22 -6.95 3.57
C GLU A 121 -25.78 -5.89 2.55
N LYS A 122 -25.35 -4.70 3.00
CA LYS A 122 -25.04 -3.55 2.12
C LYS A 122 -23.57 -3.32 1.84
N CYS A 123 -22.68 -4.23 2.23
CA CYS A 123 -21.27 -4.17 1.81
C CYS A 123 -21.05 -4.69 0.38
N GLU A 124 -22.09 -5.21 -0.26
CA GLU A 124 -22.02 -5.62 -1.67
C GLU A 124 -21.69 -4.43 -2.57
N GLY A 125 -20.62 -4.56 -3.33
CA GLY A 125 -20.18 -3.53 -4.28
C GLY A 125 -19.36 -2.39 -3.68
N GLN A 126 -19.04 -2.40 -2.39
CA GLN A 126 -18.10 -1.41 -1.82
C GLN A 126 -16.65 -1.79 -2.16
N ASN A 127 -15.90 -0.80 -2.60
CA ASN A 127 -14.50 -0.95 -2.93
C ASN A 127 -13.64 0.05 -2.16
N LEU A 128 -12.45 -0.40 -1.77
CA LEU A 128 -11.37 0.48 -1.35
C LEU A 128 -10.45 0.73 -2.55
N TYR A 129 -10.07 1.99 -2.76
CA TYR A 129 -9.10 2.37 -3.78
C TYR A 129 -7.78 2.75 -3.10
N LEU A 130 -6.82 1.82 -3.13
CA LEU A 130 -5.51 1.98 -2.50
C LEU A 130 -4.52 2.53 -3.53
N PRO A 131 -3.89 3.70 -3.30
CA PRO A 131 -2.84 4.18 -4.18
C PRO A 131 -1.61 3.28 -4.10
N LYS A 132 -0.92 3.06 -5.24
CA LYS A 132 0.35 2.34 -5.27
C LYS A 132 1.43 3.06 -4.47
N SER A 133 1.43 4.40 -4.53
CA SER A 133 2.34 5.27 -3.79
C SER A 133 1.55 6.42 -3.19
N TYR A 134 1.83 6.74 -1.93
CA TYR A 134 1.18 7.85 -1.22
C TYR A 134 2.14 8.44 -0.20
N HIS A 135 2.18 9.76 -0.11
CA HIS A 135 2.92 10.46 0.94
C HIS A 135 1.97 10.95 2.03
N ILE A 136 2.24 10.53 3.26
CA ILE A 136 1.47 10.94 4.44
C ILE A 136 2.01 12.28 4.92
N HIS A 137 1.26 13.35 4.69
CA HIS A 137 1.69 14.71 5.02
C HIS A 137 1.67 15.02 6.52
N ASP A 138 0.86 14.31 7.31
CA ASP A 138 0.81 14.46 8.75
C ASP A 138 1.55 13.31 9.45
N TYR A 139 2.83 13.55 9.70
CA TYR A 139 3.71 12.60 10.38
C TYR A 139 3.27 12.30 11.82
N SER A 140 2.54 13.21 12.47
CA SER A 140 2.02 12.99 13.82
C SER A 140 0.96 11.89 13.86
N SER A 141 0.19 11.73 12.79
CA SER A 141 -0.77 10.64 12.62
C SER A 141 -0.08 9.30 12.42
N LEU A 142 1.08 9.27 11.74
CA LEU A 142 1.86 8.06 11.54
C LEU A 142 2.43 7.54 12.86
N VAL A 143 3.00 8.42 13.68
CA VAL A 143 3.57 8.06 14.99
C VAL A 143 2.50 7.48 15.91
N LYS A 144 1.29 8.04 15.91
CA LYS A 144 0.18 7.54 16.75
C LYS A 144 -0.28 6.13 16.37
N VAL A 145 -0.25 5.78 15.07
CA VAL A 145 -0.62 4.42 14.62
C VAL A 145 0.42 3.39 15.05
N THR A 146 1.67 3.81 15.22
CA THR A 146 2.79 2.92 15.57
C THR A 146 3.08 2.83 17.07
N GLU A 147 2.45 3.67 17.90
CA GLU A 147 2.55 3.66 19.36
C GLU A 147 1.39 2.92 20.05
N LEU A 148 0.44 2.40 19.25
CA LEU A 148 -0.65 1.55 19.75
C LEU A 148 -0.18 0.08 19.86
N GLU A 149 0.88 -0.16 20.62
CA GLU A 149 1.23 -1.49 21.15
C GLU A 149 0.72 -1.68 22.57
#